data_27857f6053a37c9bb19866c83c2cdb40
#
_entry.id   27857f6053a37c9bb19866c83c2cdb40
#
_cell.length_a   1.000
_cell.length_b   1.000
_cell.length_c   1.000
_cell.angle_alpha   90.00
_cell.angle_beta   90.00
_cell.angle_gamma   90.00
#
_symmetry.space_group_name_H-M   'P 1'
#
loop_
_entity.id
_entity.type
_entity.pdbx_description
1 polymer ?
#
loop_
_entity_poly.entity_id
_entity_poly.type
_entity_poly.pdbx_seq_one_letter_code
_entity_poly.pdbx_strand_id
1 'polypeptide(L)'
;PFGHAGEAALTDMMGTPFHHNEQSLRVVDKLERDGDGLNLTYEVRMAILGHTGSRIPETLEGQVVRTSDRIAYINHDIDDAIRAGILSESDIPREIADVLGSSHSARINTLVENMIANTQNTGVLSMQPEVAAAMDSLRSFMFDRVYTNPVAKGEESKAKDIMRKLFDYYYTHPDKLPEDFIPQLDFDGISRTICDYIAGMTDKYAIYKYSEIFIPTAWQVR
;
A
#
# COMPACT_ATOMS: atom_id res chain seq x y z
N PRO A 1 -2.46 -4.84 -5.95
CA PRO A 1 -3.85 -4.46 -5.68
C PRO A 1 -4.30 -4.86 -4.29
N PHE A 2 -5.38 -4.26 -3.79
CA PHE A 2 -6.05 -4.56 -2.52
C PHE A 2 -5.21 -4.35 -1.24
N GLY A 3 -4.23 -3.46 -1.29
CA GLY A 3 -3.45 -3.05 -0.11
C GLY A 3 -2.86 -4.23 0.68
N HIS A 4 -3.00 -4.21 1.99
CA HIS A 4 -2.46 -5.26 2.87
C HIS A 4 -3.08 -6.65 2.64
N ALA A 5 -4.34 -6.72 2.19
CA ALA A 5 -4.97 -8.00 1.84
C ALA A 5 -4.30 -8.64 0.60
N GLY A 6 -3.92 -7.82 -0.38
CA GLY A 6 -3.16 -8.25 -1.55
C GLY A 6 -1.73 -8.68 -1.20
N GLU A 7 -1.04 -7.92 -0.35
CA GLU A 7 0.30 -8.26 0.16
C GLU A 7 0.30 -9.62 0.87
N ALA A 8 -0.68 -9.85 1.74
CA ALA A 8 -0.86 -11.14 2.41
C ALA A 8 -1.16 -12.27 1.41
N ALA A 9 -2.00 -12.02 0.41
CA ALA A 9 -2.31 -13.01 -0.62
C ALA A 9 -1.07 -13.38 -1.45
N LEU A 10 -0.26 -12.39 -1.86
CA LEU A 10 0.99 -12.65 -2.58
C LEU A 10 1.99 -13.42 -1.72
N THR A 11 2.10 -13.11 -0.41
CA THR A 11 2.91 -13.89 0.54
C THR A 11 2.48 -15.36 0.55
N ASP A 12 1.18 -15.62 0.68
CA ASP A 12 0.64 -16.99 0.70
C ASP A 12 0.95 -17.75 -0.61
N MET A 13 0.79 -17.09 -1.75
CA MET A 13 1.00 -17.71 -3.08
C MET A 13 2.48 -17.93 -3.40
N MET A 14 3.34 -17.00 -2.98
CA MET A 14 4.79 -17.12 -3.18
C MET A 14 5.45 -18.11 -2.23
N GLY A 15 4.82 -18.43 -1.09
CA GLY A 15 5.41 -19.21 -0.01
C GLY A 15 6.59 -18.54 0.70
N THR A 16 6.83 -17.27 0.41
CA THR A 16 7.84 -16.40 1.01
C THR A 16 7.25 -15.04 1.29
N PRO A 17 7.70 -14.31 2.34
CA PRO A 17 7.18 -12.98 2.62
C PRO A 17 7.27 -12.06 1.41
N PHE A 18 6.14 -11.42 1.07
CA PHE A 18 6.07 -10.37 0.08
C PHE A 18 5.88 -9.03 0.81
N HIS A 19 6.76 -8.07 0.57
CA HIS A 19 6.70 -6.74 1.15
C HIS A 19 6.64 -5.69 0.04
N HIS A 20 5.66 -4.79 0.11
CA HIS A 20 5.46 -3.78 -0.93
C HIS A 20 6.64 -2.82 -1.10
N ASN A 21 7.39 -2.53 -0.05
CA ASN A 21 8.60 -1.71 -0.12
C ASN A 21 9.76 -2.42 -0.86
N GLU A 22 9.91 -3.72 -0.69
CA GLU A 22 10.86 -4.54 -1.45
C GLU A 22 10.41 -4.65 -2.90
N GLN A 23 9.11 -4.81 -3.14
CA GLN A 23 8.55 -4.78 -4.49
C GLN A 23 8.73 -3.41 -5.15
N SER A 24 8.55 -2.31 -4.42
CA SER A 24 8.80 -0.96 -4.94
C SER A 24 10.27 -0.78 -5.37
N LEU A 25 11.22 -1.30 -4.57
CA LEU A 25 12.63 -1.30 -4.95
C LEU A 25 12.86 -2.16 -6.21
N ARG A 26 12.24 -3.34 -6.31
CA ARG A 26 12.33 -4.20 -7.48
C ARG A 26 11.77 -3.53 -8.74
N VAL A 27 10.65 -2.81 -8.62
CA VAL A 27 10.06 -2.05 -9.73
C VAL A 27 11.10 -1.07 -10.30
N VAL A 28 11.69 -0.24 -9.46
CA VAL A 28 12.64 0.78 -9.92
C VAL A 28 14.00 0.23 -10.32
N ASP A 29 14.41 -0.93 -9.81
CA ASP A 29 15.70 -1.53 -10.10
C ASP A 29 15.67 -2.45 -11.32
N LYS A 30 14.50 -3.10 -11.61
CA LYS A 30 14.44 -4.20 -12.56
C LYS A 30 13.27 -4.16 -13.54
N LEU A 31 12.08 -3.65 -13.13
CA LEU A 31 10.88 -3.79 -13.98
C LEU A 31 10.66 -2.60 -14.89
N GLU A 32 11.05 -1.41 -14.46
CA GLU A 32 10.94 -0.20 -15.28
C GLU A 32 11.88 -0.23 -16.48
N ARG A 33 11.52 0.50 -17.54
CA ARG A 33 12.30 0.63 -18.78
C ARG A 33 12.66 -0.72 -19.42
N ASP A 34 11.65 -1.56 -19.59
CA ASP A 34 11.81 -2.87 -20.25
C ASP A 34 12.88 -3.78 -19.61
N GLY A 35 13.04 -3.65 -18.29
CA GLY A 35 13.98 -4.47 -17.53
C GLY A 35 15.31 -3.80 -17.16
N ASP A 36 15.59 -2.58 -17.68
CA ASP A 36 16.85 -1.86 -17.42
C ASP A 36 16.87 -1.14 -16.06
N GLY A 37 15.69 -0.91 -15.46
CA GLY A 37 15.55 -0.14 -14.25
C GLY A 37 15.79 1.38 -14.42
N LEU A 38 15.57 2.15 -13.36
CA LEU A 38 15.64 3.61 -13.39
C LEU A 38 17.03 4.20 -13.12
N ASN A 39 18.04 3.38 -12.80
CA ASN A 39 19.38 3.82 -12.44
C ASN A 39 19.40 4.90 -11.34
N LEU A 40 18.67 4.64 -10.24
CA LEU A 40 18.60 5.54 -9.10
C LEU A 40 19.85 5.44 -8.23
N THR A 41 20.17 6.53 -7.51
CA THR A 41 21.27 6.51 -6.53
C THR A 41 20.95 5.55 -5.37
N TYR A 42 22.00 5.13 -4.65
CA TYR A 42 21.86 4.26 -3.48
C TYR A 42 20.92 4.86 -2.44
N GLU A 43 21.05 6.16 -2.17
CA GLU A 43 20.26 6.88 -1.15
C GLU A 43 18.76 6.87 -1.50
N VAL A 44 18.40 7.11 -2.77
CA VAL A 44 16.99 7.06 -3.22
C VAL A 44 16.44 5.66 -3.12
N ARG A 45 17.20 4.65 -3.55
CA ARG A 45 16.81 3.24 -3.43
C ARG A 45 16.58 2.82 -1.99
N MET A 46 17.47 3.24 -1.06
CA MET A 46 17.33 2.95 0.37
C MET A 46 16.18 3.73 1.01
N ALA A 47 15.86 4.91 0.51
CA ALA A 47 14.67 5.66 0.92
C ALA A 47 13.37 4.95 0.49
N ILE A 48 13.32 4.43 -0.74
CA ILE A 48 12.20 3.61 -1.23
C ILE A 48 12.04 2.37 -0.36
N LEU A 49 13.11 1.64 -0.09
CA LEU A 49 13.07 0.44 0.74
C LEU A 49 12.66 0.74 2.19
N GLY A 50 13.11 1.88 2.72
CA GLY A 50 12.90 2.28 4.11
C GLY A 50 11.64 3.12 4.38
N HIS A 51 10.77 3.38 3.38
CA HIS A 51 9.57 4.20 3.61
C HIS A 51 8.59 3.56 4.61
N THR A 52 8.65 2.24 4.75
CA THR A 52 7.88 1.48 5.74
C THR A 52 8.75 0.43 6.44
N GLY A 53 8.16 -0.36 7.34
CA GLY A 53 8.86 -1.41 8.09
C GLY A 53 9.77 -0.86 9.21
N SER A 54 10.74 -1.64 9.65
CA SER A 54 11.64 -1.29 10.77
C SER A 54 12.86 -0.46 10.34
N ARG A 55 13.23 -0.50 9.06
CA ARG A 55 14.38 0.24 8.55
C ARG A 55 14.08 1.72 8.44
N ILE A 56 14.89 2.55 9.08
CA ILE A 56 14.80 4.02 8.97
C ILE A 56 15.77 4.47 7.87
N PRO A 57 15.30 5.26 6.88
CA PRO A 57 16.19 5.84 5.86
C PRO A 57 17.28 6.69 6.49
N GLU A 58 18.49 6.62 5.92
CA GLU A 58 19.66 7.37 6.41
C GLU A 58 19.57 8.85 6.03
N THR A 59 18.95 9.17 4.90
CA THR A 59 18.81 10.55 4.43
C THR A 59 17.57 11.23 5.03
N LEU A 60 17.64 12.54 5.23
CA LEU A 60 16.50 13.32 5.71
C LEU A 60 15.33 13.28 4.73
N GLU A 61 15.58 13.31 3.43
CA GLU A 61 14.55 13.19 2.38
C GLU A 61 13.80 11.85 2.51
N GLY A 62 14.50 10.75 2.70
CA GLY A 62 13.89 9.44 2.93
C GLY A 62 13.06 9.40 4.21
N GLN A 63 13.51 10.05 5.28
CA GLN A 63 12.75 10.18 6.53
C GLN A 63 11.50 11.05 6.36
N VAL A 64 11.59 12.12 5.56
CA VAL A 64 10.43 12.96 5.20
C VAL A 64 9.40 12.12 4.46
N VAL A 65 9.81 11.36 3.44
CA VAL A 65 8.90 10.48 2.69
C VAL A 65 8.22 9.47 3.61
N ARG A 66 8.99 8.80 4.47
CA ARG A 66 8.47 7.84 5.45
C ARG A 66 7.42 8.46 6.40
N THR A 67 7.67 9.67 6.87
CA THR A 67 6.74 10.35 7.78
C THR A 67 5.51 10.83 7.03
N SER A 68 5.68 11.37 5.84
CA SER A 68 4.58 11.82 4.97
C SER A 68 3.67 10.66 4.57
N ASP A 69 4.24 9.49 4.24
CA ASP A 69 3.49 8.27 3.96
C ASP A 69 2.58 7.89 5.14
N ARG A 70 3.11 7.90 6.37
CA ARG A 70 2.33 7.62 7.58
C ARG A 70 1.21 8.63 7.83
N ILE A 71 1.47 9.92 7.60
CA ILE A 71 0.45 10.97 7.72
C ILE A 71 -0.64 10.76 6.67
N ALA A 72 -0.23 10.49 5.42
CA ALA A 72 -1.15 10.33 4.31
C ALA A 72 -2.06 9.11 4.51
N TYR A 73 -1.47 7.91 4.71
CA TYR A 73 -2.27 6.70 4.75
C TYR A 73 -3.28 6.70 5.90
N ILE A 74 -2.90 7.14 7.12
CA ILE A 74 -3.81 7.16 8.27
C ILE A 74 -5.03 8.08 8.00
N ASN A 75 -4.80 9.23 7.38
CA ASN A 75 -5.87 10.18 7.09
C ASN A 75 -6.75 9.73 5.93
N HIS A 76 -6.19 9.11 4.89
CA HIS A 76 -6.96 8.53 3.80
C HIS A 76 -7.77 7.31 4.24
N ASP A 77 -7.22 6.45 5.09
CA ASP A 77 -7.94 5.30 5.65
C ASP A 77 -9.14 5.75 6.50
N ILE A 78 -9.04 6.86 7.23
CA ILE A 78 -10.17 7.46 7.96
C ILE A 78 -11.27 7.89 6.97
N ASP A 79 -10.92 8.60 5.91
CA ASP A 79 -11.88 9.04 4.90
C ASP A 79 -12.55 7.86 4.19
N ASP A 80 -11.79 6.81 3.89
CA ASP A 80 -12.33 5.59 3.29
C ASP A 80 -13.27 4.86 4.24
N ALA A 81 -12.93 4.78 5.53
CA ALA A 81 -13.80 4.19 6.55
C ALA A 81 -15.09 4.98 6.74
N ILE A 82 -15.04 6.32 6.67
CA ILE A 82 -16.21 7.18 6.71
C ILE A 82 -17.09 6.98 5.48
N ARG A 83 -16.50 6.95 4.27
CA ARG A 83 -17.23 6.68 3.03
C ARG A 83 -17.89 5.30 3.01
N ALA A 84 -17.23 4.33 3.62
CA ALA A 84 -17.76 2.96 3.76
C ALA A 84 -18.83 2.84 4.88
N GLY A 85 -19.12 3.90 5.64
CA GLY A 85 -20.07 3.87 6.76
C GLY A 85 -19.59 3.04 7.96
N ILE A 86 -18.29 2.74 8.04
CA ILE A 86 -17.67 2.01 9.15
C ILE A 86 -17.38 2.96 10.32
N LEU A 87 -17.08 4.22 10.02
CA LEU A 87 -16.67 5.25 10.96
C LEU A 87 -17.41 6.55 10.66
N SER A 88 -17.55 7.41 11.67
CA SER A 88 -17.91 8.81 11.52
C SER A 88 -16.84 9.71 12.15
N GLU A 89 -16.74 10.98 11.72
CA GLU A 89 -15.79 11.94 12.32
C GLU A 89 -15.94 12.05 13.84
N SER A 90 -17.19 11.90 14.35
CA SER A 90 -17.50 11.96 15.79
C SER A 90 -17.06 10.74 16.59
N ASP A 91 -16.65 9.65 15.93
CA ASP A 91 -16.16 8.44 16.61
C ASP A 91 -14.69 8.57 17.01
N ILE A 92 -13.97 9.52 16.40
CA ILE A 92 -12.57 9.80 16.78
C ILE A 92 -12.57 10.37 18.20
N PRO A 93 -11.79 9.78 19.13
CA PRO A 93 -11.72 10.25 20.50
C PRO A 93 -11.40 11.75 20.59
N ARG A 94 -12.12 12.43 21.46
CA ARG A 94 -12.04 13.89 21.59
C ARG A 94 -10.62 14.36 21.93
N GLU A 95 -9.92 13.63 22.79
CA GLU A 95 -8.53 13.91 23.15
C GLU A 95 -7.58 13.88 21.95
N ILE A 96 -7.85 13.06 20.93
CA ILE A 96 -7.10 13.04 19.69
C ILE A 96 -7.50 14.21 18.79
N ALA A 97 -8.81 14.45 18.66
CA ALA A 97 -9.34 15.53 17.82
C ALA A 97 -8.97 16.93 18.35
N ASP A 98 -8.86 17.11 19.65
CA ASP A 98 -8.45 18.37 20.27
C ASP A 98 -6.97 18.71 19.95
N VAL A 99 -6.10 17.70 19.78
CA VAL A 99 -4.68 17.88 19.43
C VAL A 99 -4.46 17.95 17.93
N LEU A 100 -5.06 17.01 17.17
CA LEU A 100 -4.77 16.87 15.73
C LEU A 100 -5.74 17.65 14.83
N GLY A 101 -6.92 18.01 15.34
CA GLY A 101 -8.01 18.58 14.55
C GLY A 101 -9.12 17.58 14.24
N SER A 102 -10.33 18.10 14.05
CA SER A 102 -11.55 17.31 13.88
C SER A 102 -11.91 16.99 12.43
N SER A 103 -11.13 17.42 11.46
CA SER A 103 -11.35 17.13 10.03
C SER A 103 -10.08 16.62 9.35
N HIS A 104 -10.25 15.93 8.21
CA HIS A 104 -9.14 15.45 7.39
C HIS A 104 -8.07 16.53 7.14
N SER A 105 -8.50 17.69 6.63
CA SER A 105 -7.56 18.78 6.31
C SER A 105 -6.90 19.36 7.57
N ALA A 106 -7.64 19.49 8.68
CA ALA A 106 -7.09 19.99 9.94
C ALA A 106 -6.02 19.03 10.48
N ARG A 107 -6.29 17.74 10.49
CA ARG A 107 -5.32 16.71 10.94
C ARG A 107 -4.03 16.75 10.13
N ILE A 108 -4.13 16.74 8.79
CA ILE A 108 -2.94 16.79 7.92
C ILE A 108 -2.17 18.09 8.18
N ASN A 109 -2.85 19.23 8.23
CA ASN A 109 -2.23 20.52 8.44
C ASN A 109 -1.46 20.57 9.78
N THR A 110 -2.11 20.15 10.87
CA THR A 110 -1.48 20.09 12.20
C THR A 110 -0.24 19.22 12.21
N LEU A 111 -0.30 18.01 11.62
CA LEU A 111 0.81 17.08 11.59
C LEU A 111 1.98 17.64 10.78
N VAL A 112 1.71 18.20 9.60
CA VAL A 112 2.73 18.76 8.71
C VAL A 112 3.37 20.02 9.31
N GLU A 113 2.56 20.99 9.77
CA GLU A 113 3.07 22.23 10.36
C GLU A 113 3.88 21.95 11.64
N ASN A 114 3.40 21.04 12.50
CA ASN A 114 4.10 20.67 13.72
C ASN A 114 5.45 19.99 13.40
N MET A 115 5.49 19.10 12.42
CA MET A 115 6.76 18.47 11.98
C MET A 115 7.74 19.52 11.45
N ILE A 116 7.28 20.45 10.62
CA ILE A 116 8.14 21.55 10.10
C ILE A 116 8.69 22.39 11.24
N ALA A 117 7.81 22.90 12.10
CA ALA A 117 8.18 23.79 13.19
C ALA A 117 9.14 23.10 14.18
N ASN A 118 8.85 21.85 14.57
CA ASN A 118 9.70 21.12 15.51
C ASN A 118 11.07 20.78 14.89
N THR A 119 11.10 20.41 13.61
CA THR A 119 12.35 20.14 12.88
C THR A 119 13.21 21.39 12.76
N GLN A 120 12.63 22.55 12.46
CA GLN A 120 13.35 23.83 12.41
C GLN A 120 13.96 24.19 13.77
N ASN A 121 13.26 23.92 14.86
CA ASN A 121 13.72 24.26 16.21
C ASN A 121 14.79 23.29 16.75
N THR A 122 14.72 22.02 16.38
CA THR A 122 15.57 20.95 16.95
C THR A 122 16.67 20.47 16.02
N GLY A 123 16.56 20.75 14.71
CA GLY A 123 17.45 20.18 13.68
C GLY A 123 17.24 18.68 13.44
N VAL A 124 16.22 18.05 14.06
CA VAL A 124 15.90 16.64 13.93
C VAL A 124 14.48 16.51 13.39
N LEU A 125 14.30 15.72 12.34
CA LEU A 125 12.98 15.47 11.75
C LEU A 125 12.10 14.74 12.76
N SER A 126 11.19 15.46 13.39
CA SER A 126 10.31 14.95 14.43
C SER A 126 9.11 15.86 14.67
N MET A 127 8.08 15.31 15.27
CA MET A 127 6.95 16.05 15.82
C MET A 127 7.17 16.35 17.30
N GLN A 128 6.47 17.33 17.84
CA GLN A 128 6.39 17.52 19.29
C GLN A 128 5.81 16.27 19.95
N PRO A 129 6.24 15.91 21.17
CA PRO A 129 5.82 14.67 21.83
C PRO A 129 4.30 14.50 21.96
N GLU A 130 3.57 15.57 22.21
CA GLU A 130 2.11 15.56 22.33
C GLU A 130 1.44 15.19 20.99
N VAL A 131 1.89 15.78 19.89
CA VAL A 131 1.36 15.53 18.53
C VAL A 131 1.73 14.11 18.06
N ALA A 132 2.95 13.69 18.34
CA ALA A 132 3.39 12.32 18.04
C ALA A 132 2.57 11.27 18.80
N ALA A 133 2.32 11.49 20.09
CA ALA A 133 1.49 10.61 20.91
C ALA A 133 0.02 10.57 20.44
N ALA A 134 -0.55 11.71 20.04
CA ALA A 134 -1.89 11.77 19.47
C ALA A 134 -1.99 11.03 18.13
N MET A 135 -0.96 11.11 17.28
CA MET A 135 -0.89 10.35 16.04
C MET A 135 -0.79 8.83 16.29
N ASP A 136 -0.01 8.39 17.26
CA ASP A 136 0.08 6.98 17.64
C ASP A 136 -1.24 6.47 18.24
N SER A 137 -1.93 7.30 19.02
CA SER A 137 -3.26 7.00 19.56
C SER A 137 -4.29 6.87 18.44
N LEU A 138 -4.25 7.77 17.44
CA LEU A 138 -5.12 7.70 16.27
C LEU A 138 -4.88 6.41 15.47
N ARG A 139 -3.63 6.01 15.30
CA ARG A 139 -3.28 4.74 14.63
C ARG A 139 -3.83 3.54 15.40
N SER A 140 -3.71 3.52 16.73
CA SER A 140 -4.26 2.44 17.56
C SER A 140 -5.78 2.39 17.47
N PHE A 141 -6.44 3.54 17.50
CA PHE A 141 -7.88 3.65 17.29
C PHE A 141 -8.33 3.07 15.94
N MET A 142 -7.61 3.41 14.84
CA MET A 142 -7.90 2.88 13.51
C MET A 142 -7.70 1.36 13.45
N PHE A 143 -6.67 0.85 14.13
CA PHE A 143 -6.46 -0.60 14.20
C PHE A 143 -7.65 -1.31 14.85
N ASP A 144 -8.12 -0.82 15.98
CA ASP A 144 -9.18 -1.46 16.74
C ASP A 144 -10.56 -1.31 16.08
N ARG A 145 -10.84 -0.18 15.42
CA ARG A 145 -12.18 0.14 14.92
C ARG A 145 -12.38 -0.15 13.45
N VAL A 146 -11.34 -0.08 12.65
CA VAL A 146 -11.44 -0.20 11.18
C VAL A 146 -10.79 -1.48 10.69
N TYR A 147 -9.50 -1.71 10.98
CA TYR A 147 -8.79 -2.84 10.39
C TYR A 147 -9.21 -4.21 10.93
N THR A 148 -9.84 -4.27 12.10
CA THR A 148 -10.42 -5.50 12.65
C THR A 148 -11.92 -5.64 12.36
N ASN A 149 -12.53 -4.67 11.64
CA ASN A 149 -13.97 -4.67 11.39
C ASN A 149 -14.40 -5.86 10.50
N PRO A 150 -15.45 -6.62 10.89
CA PRO A 150 -15.90 -7.80 10.12
C PRO A 150 -16.35 -7.47 8.69
N VAL A 151 -16.88 -6.26 8.43
CA VAL A 151 -17.32 -5.84 7.09
C VAL A 151 -16.09 -5.70 6.17
N ALA A 152 -15.04 -5.03 6.64
CA ALA A 152 -13.77 -4.93 5.91
C ALA A 152 -13.15 -6.32 5.66
N LYS A 153 -13.18 -7.21 6.66
CA LYS A 153 -12.67 -8.59 6.55
C LYS A 153 -13.41 -9.42 5.50
N GLY A 154 -14.71 -9.21 5.32
CA GLY A 154 -15.48 -9.90 4.28
C GLY A 154 -15.01 -9.55 2.87
N GLU A 155 -14.73 -8.29 2.60
CA GLU A 155 -14.22 -7.84 1.29
C GLU A 155 -12.76 -8.26 1.07
N GLU A 156 -11.92 -8.27 2.12
CA GLU A 156 -10.55 -8.81 2.04
C GLU A 156 -10.51 -10.27 1.58
N SER A 157 -11.45 -11.11 2.04
CA SER A 157 -11.52 -12.51 1.61
C SER A 157 -11.78 -12.63 0.11
N LYS A 158 -12.72 -11.83 -0.42
CA LYS A 158 -13.01 -11.79 -1.86
C LYS A 158 -11.79 -11.31 -2.67
N ALA A 159 -11.10 -10.28 -2.18
CA ALA A 159 -9.88 -9.78 -2.80
C ALA A 159 -8.78 -10.85 -2.88
N LYS A 160 -8.54 -11.58 -1.78
CA LYS A 160 -7.60 -12.70 -1.75
C LYS A 160 -7.98 -13.82 -2.71
N ASP A 161 -9.27 -14.13 -2.84
CA ASP A 161 -9.75 -15.15 -3.77
C ASP A 161 -9.55 -14.74 -5.24
N ILE A 162 -9.78 -13.47 -5.58
CA ILE A 162 -9.46 -12.91 -6.90
C ILE A 162 -7.97 -13.07 -7.20
N MET A 163 -7.11 -12.65 -6.28
CA MET A 163 -5.66 -12.72 -6.44
C MET A 163 -5.17 -14.16 -6.65
N ARG A 164 -5.65 -15.10 -5.82
CA ARG A 164 -5.30 -16.51 -5.94
C ARG A 164 -5.70 -17.08 -7.29
N LYS A 165 -6.93 -16.85 -7.73
CA LYS A 165 -7.39 -17.35 -9.03
C LYS A 165 -6.63 -16.75 -10.21
N LEU A 166 -6.27 -15.47 -10.16
CA LEU A 166 -5.43 -14.85 -11.18
C LEU A 166 -4.04 -15.49 -11.20
N PHE A 167 -3.44 -15.70 -10.03
CA PHE A 167 -2.13 -16.34 -9.92
C PHE A 167 -2.15 -17.76 -10.49
N ASP A 168 -3.10 -18.59 -10.08
CA ASP A 168 -3.26 -19.98 -10.54
C ASP A 168 -3.49 -20.04 -12.06
N TYR A 169 -4.28 -19.10 -12.59
CA TYR A 169 -4.51 -19.00 -14.03
C TYR A 169 -3.22 -18.75 -14.81
N TYR A 170 -2.46 -17.71 -14.43
CA TYR A 170 -1.20 -17.40 -15.11
C TYR A 170 -0.12 -18.46 -14.86
N TYR A 171 -0.18 -19.15 -13.73
CA TYR A 171 0.75 -20.25 -13.45
C TYR A 171 0.53 -21.44 -14.40
N THR A 172 -0.73 -21.72 -14.74
CA THR A 172 -1.10 -22.79 -15.69
C THR A 172 -1.08 -22.33 -17.15
N HIS A 173 -1.11 -21.03 -17.40
CA HIS A 173 -1.15 -20.43 -18.73
C HIS A 173 -0.12 -19.27 -18.83
N PRO A 174 1.18 -19.53 -18.74
CA PRO A 174 2.18 -18.46 -18.76
C PRO A 174 2.22 -17.72 -20.10
N ASP A 175 1.75 -18.33 -21.18
CA ASP A 175 1.56 -17.72 -22.50
C ASP A 175 0.49 -16.61 -22.55
N LYS A 176 -0.28 -16.46 -21.49
CA LYS A 176 -1.28 -15.40 -21.33
C LYS A 176 -0.80 -14.18 -20.54
N LEU A 177 0.43 -14.21 -20.05
CA LEU A 177 1.07 -13.01 -19.51
C LEU A 177 1.29 -11.98 -20.64
N PRO A 178 1.31 -10.68 -20.32
CA PRO A 178 1.69 -9.66 -21.30
C PRO A 178 3.09 -9.91 -21.85
N GLU A 179 3.30 -9.52 -23.12
CA GLU A 179 4.56 -9.77 -23.84
C GLU A 179 5.80 -9.24 -23.09
N ASP A 180 5.67 -8.11 -22.39
CA ASP A 180 6.73 -7.49 -21.60
C ASP A 180 7.19 -8.36 -20.41
N PHE A 181 6.36 -9.31 -19.95
CA PHE A 181 6.67 -10.22 -18.85
C PHE A 181 7.23 -11.57 -19.32
N ILE A 182 7.09 -11.93 -20.59
CA ILE A 182 7.53 -13.23 -21.09
C ILE A 182 9.05 -13.44 -20.92
N PRO A 183 9.94 -12.45 -21.24
CA PRO A 183 11.37 -12.62 -21.04
C PRO A 183 11.75 -12.85 -19.57
N GLN A 184 11.00 -12.35 -18.63
CA GLN A 184 11.29 -12.47 -17.20
C GLN A 184 11.08 -13.91 -16.67
N LEU A 185 10.29 -14.73 -17.37
CA LEU A 185 10.08 -16.13 -17.01
C LEU A 185 11.40 -16.93 -16.94
N ASP A 186 12.34 -16.63 -17.84
CA ASP A 186 13.64 -17.31 -17.92
C ASP A 186 14.61 -16.87 -16.81
N PHE A 187 14.50 -15.63 -16.34
CA PHE A 187 15.44 -15.05 -15.37
C PHE A 187 14.95 -15.13 -13.92
N ASP A 188 13.68 -14.84 -13.69
CA ASP A 188 13.11 -14.72 -12.34
C ASP A 188 12.21 -15.93 -11.96
N GLY A 189 11.87 -16.76 -12.95
CA GLY A 189 10.98 -17.91 -12.81
C GLY A 189 9.49 -17.51 -12.75
N ILE A 190 8.63 -18.51 -13.01
CA ILE A 190 7.21 -18.31 -13.26
C ILE A 190 6.47 -17.63 -12.09
N SER A 191 6.68 -18.08 -10.85
CA SER A 191 5.98 -17.53 -9.69
C SER A 191 6.33 -16.07 -9.45
N ARG A 192 7.61 -15.71 -9.60
CA ARG A 192 8.04 -14.32 -9.41
C ARG A 192 7.52 -13.40 -10.50
N THR A 193 7.56 -13.81 -11.73
CA THR A 193 7.03 -13.04 -12.86
C THR A 193 5.53 -12.80 -12.74
N ILE A 194 4.76 -13.81 -12.35
CA ILE A 194 3.32 -13.65 -12.09
C ILE A 194 3.08 -12.68 -10.92
N CYS A 195 3.87 -12.81 -9.86
CA CYS A 195 3.79 -11.92 -8.71
C CYS A 195 4.03 -10.46 -9.12
N ASP A 196 5.05 -10.19 -9.92
CA ASP A 196 5.36 -8.85 -10.44
C ASP A 196 4.22 -8.29 -11.28
N TYR A 197 3.65 -9.10 -12.17
CA TYR A 197 2.52 -8.71 -13.00
C TYR A 197 1.28 -8.36 -12.16
N ILE A 198 0.91 -9.24 -11.22
CA ILE A 198 -0.26 -9.02 -10.36
C ILE A 198 -0.02 -7.83 -9.41
N ALA A 199 1.18 -7.71 -8.83
CA ALA A 199 1.53 -6.61 -7.95
C ALA A 199 1.43 -5.23 -8.64
N GLY A 200 1.67 -5.17 -9.95
CA GLY A 200 1.53 -3.97 -10.77
C GLY A 200 0.08 -3.60 -11.15
N MET A 201 -0.91 -4.43 -10.82
CA MET A 201 -2.31 -4.13 -11.15
C MET A 201 -2.89 -3.09 -10.20
N THR A 202 -3.82 -2.26 -10.70
CA THR A 202 -4.78 -1.56 -9.85
C THR A 202 -5.88 -2.52 -9.40
N ASP A 203 -6.62 -2.19 -8.34
CA ASP A 203 -7.76 -2.99 -7.86
C ASP A 203 -8.79 -3.20 -8.97
N LYS A 204 -9.12 -2.13 -9.69
CA LYS A 204 -10.07 -2.17 -10.81
C LYS A 204 -9.57 -3.08 -11.94
N TYR A 205 -8.28 -3.04 -12.25
CA TYR A 205 -7.72 -3.88 -13.29
C TYR A 205 -7.69 -5.36 -12.89
N ALA A 206 -7.37 -5.67 -11.64
CA ALA A 206 -7.44 -7.04 -11.12
C ALA A 206 -8.87 -7.60 -11.19
N ILE A 207 -9.88 -6.82 -10.77
CA ILE A 207 -11.30 -7.19 -10.90
C ILE A 207 -11.70 -7.37 -12.37
N TYR A 208 -11.28 -6.48 -13.24
CA TYR A 208 -11.55 -6.58 -14.69
C TYR A 208 -10.95 -7.85 -15.26
N LYS A 209 -9.67 -8.13 -15.01
CA LYS A 209 -8.99 -9.35 -15.47
C LYS A 209 -9.63 -10.62 -14.93
N TYR A 210 -10.00 -10.62 -13.66
CA TYR A 210 -10.76 -11.72 -13.09
C TYR A 210 -12.07 -11.95 -13.83
N SER A 211 -12.82 -10.89 -14.10
CA SER A 211 -14.09 -10.98 -14.80
C SER A 211 -13.93 -11.45 -16.24
N GLU A 212 -12.89 -10.95 -16.94
CA GLU A 212 -12.55 -11.36 -18.31
C GLU A 212 -12.25 -12.87 -18.40
N ILE A 213 -11.55 -13.41 -17.43
CA ILE A 213 -11.07 -14.81 -17.44
C ILE A 213 -12.14 -15.79 -16.92
N PHE A 214 -12.85 -15.42 -15.85
CA PHE A 214 -13.68 -16.37 -15.10
C PHE A 214 -15.19 -16.15 -15.22
N ILE A 215 -15.62 -15.00 -15.72
CA ILE A 215 -17.04 -14.70 -15.87
C ILE A 215 -17.43 -14.79 -17.35
N PRO A 216 -18.38 -15.68 -17.74
CA PRO A 216 -18.80 -15.76 -19.13
C PRO A 216 -19.48 -14.47 -19.57
N THR A 217 -19.17 -14.02 -20.79
CA THR A 217 -19.81 -12.87 -21.40
C THR A 217 -21.25 -13.26 -21.80
N ALA A 218 -22.23 -12.44 -21.42
CA ALA A 218 -23.61 -12.64 -21.81
C ALA A 218 -23.74 -12.56 -23.35
N TRP A 219 -24.55 -13.45 -23.94
CA TRP A 219 -24.86 -13.40 -25.35
C TRP A 219 -25.60 -12.11 -25.67
N GLN A 220 -24.98 -11.27 -26.48
CA GLN A 220 -25.67 -10.08 -27.01
C GLN A 220 -26.55 -10.53 -28.17
N VAL A 221 -27.84 -10.49 -27.97
CA VAL A 221 -28.80 -10.55 -29.07
C VAL A 221 -28.70 -9.23 -29.82
N ARG A 222 -28.22 -9.27 -31.07
CA ARG A 222 -28.20 -8.09 -31.95
C ARG A 222 -29.61 -7.88 -32.50
#